data_667d4d034a08d5a33ab6d1ad8a774996
#
_entry.id   667d4d034a08d5a33ab6d1ad8a774996
#
_cell.length_a   1.000
_cell.length_b   1.000
_cell.length_c   1.000
_cell.angle_alpha   90.00
_cell.angle_beta   90.00
_cell.angle_gamma   90.00
#
_symmetry.space_group_name_H-M   'P 1'
#
loop_
_entity.id
_entity.type
_entity.pdbx_description
1 polymer ?
#
loop_
_entity_poly.entity_id
_entity_poly.type
_entity_poly.pdbx_seq_one_letter_code
_entity_poly.pdbx_strand_id
1 'polypeptide(L)'
;ASAMKMVISQRLAKRMCQNCKEAFPIKDTEIPKLKEHLSPILDEEIENLTFYKWVGCDKCKGSGYKWRLWIHEVLICWDFLEPLILEKASANLMAEAGIKEWMVTIVQDGLLKALLGETTVEEALKLI
;
A
#
# COMPACT_ATOMS: atom_id res chain seq x y z
N ALA A 1 -8.34 5.43 -26.38
CA ALA A 1 -7.06 5.18 -25.69
C ALA A 1 -6.18 6.43 -25.66
N SER A 2 -6.01 7.14 -26.77
CA SER A 2 -5.08 8.29 -26.88
C SER A 2 -5.35 9.48 -25.93
N ALA A 3 -6.56 9.62 -25.44
CA ALA A 3 -6.94 10.70 -24.49
C ALA A 3 -6.67 10.35 -23.03
N MET A 4 -6.57 9.06 -22.69
CA MET A 4 -6.36 8.60 -21.32
C MET A 4 -4.87 8.60 -20.99
N LYS A 5 -4.47 9.36 -19.96
CA LYS A 5 -3.08 9.50 -19.54
C LYS A 5 -2.74 8.70 -18.30
N MET A 6 -3.71 8.57 -17.40
CA MET A 6 -3.54 7.78 -16.18
C MET A 6 -4.90 7.36 -15.61
N VAL A 7 -4.87 6.31 -14.81
CA VAL A 7 -5.99 5.86 -13.97
C VAL A 7 -5.52 5.88 -12.54
N ILE A 8 -6.28 6.53 -11.67
CA ILE A 8 -5.97 6.61 -10.24
C ILE A 8 -7.06 5.89 -9.47
N SER A 9 -6.67 4.89 -8.71
CA SER A 9 -7.51 4.26 -7.69
C SER A 9 -7.12 4.78 -6.31
N GLN A 10 -8.09 5.01 -5.45
CA GLN A 10 -7.79 5.48 -4.08
C GLN A 10 -8.71 4.82 -3.06
N ARG A 11 -8.18 4.63 -1.86
CA ARG A 11 -8.87 4.12 -0.68
C ARG A 11 -8.56 4.98 0.53
N LEU A 12 -9.43 4.93 1.53
CA LEU A 12 -9.20 5.56 2.82
C LEU A 12 -8.80 4.51 3.85
N ALA A 13 -7.63 4.68 4.45
CA ALA A 13 -7.20 3.92 5.62
C ALA A 13 -7.29 4.80 6.88
N LYS A 14 -7.36 4.16 8.04
CA LYS A 14 -7.27 4.89 9.32
C LYS A 14 -5.83 5.33 9.54
N ARG A 15 -5.64 6.62 9.86
CA ARG A 15 -4.35 7.15 10.22
C ARG A 15 -4.03 6.83 11.67
N MET A 16 -2.85 6.26 11.91
CA MET A 16 -2.37 5.95 13.25
C MET A 16 -2.16 7.23 14.06
N CYS A 17 -2.52 7.19 15.31
CA CYS A 17 -2.28 8.29 16.24
C CYS A 17 -0.78 8.49 16.45
N GLN A 18 -0.25 9.62 16.01
CA GLN A 18 1.18 9.92 16.09
C GLN A 18 1.67 10.13 17.53
N ASN A 19 0.75 10.34 18.49
CA ASN A 19 1.09 10.57 19.89
C ASN A 19 1.34 9.27 20.67
N CYS A 20 0.78 8.14 20.23
CA CYS A 20 0.88 6.86 20.94
C CYS A 20 1.32 5.71 20.03
N LYS A 21 1.97 6.01 18.92
CA LYS A 21 2.60 4.99 18.10
C LYS A 21 3.91 4.52 18.73
N GLU A 22 4.15 3.23 18.65
CA GLU A 22 5.38 2.60 19.11
C GLU A 22 5.91 1.69 18.02
N ALA A 23 7.24 1.67 17.86
CA ALA A 23 7.89 0.71 16.99
C ALA A 23 7.73 -0.70 17.56
N PHE A 24 7.52 -1.69 16.69
CA PHE A 24 7.50 -3.08 17.09
C PHE A 24 8.16 -3.98 16.05
N PRO A 25 8.78 -5.09 16.46
CA PRO A 25 9.31 -6.08 15.55
C PRO A 25 8.17 -6.85 14.88
N ILE A 26 8.35 -7.20 13.63
CA ILE A 26 7.42 -8.04 12.88
C ILE A 26 7.48 -9.46 13.45
N LYS A 27 6.35 -10.13 13.49
CA LYS A 27 6.31 -11.56 13.84
C LYS A 27 6.78 -12.39 12.66
N ASP A 28 7.55 -13.43 12.93
CA ASP A 28 8.06 -14.34 11.90
C ASP A 28 6.95 -14.89 10.99
N THR A 29 5.75 -15.08 11.54
CA THR A 29 4.57 -15.55 10.80
C THR A 29 4.00 -14.55 9.79
N GLU A 30 4.31 -13.27 9.94
CA GLU A 30 3.84 -12.20 9.06
C GLU A 30 4.84 -11.86 7.94
N ILE A 31 6.11 -12.21 8.13
CA ILE A 31 7.18 -11.92 7.18
C ILE A 31 6.90 -12.45 5.78
N PRO A 32 6.50 -13.72 5.57
CA PRO A 32 6.26 -14.25 4.22
C PRO A 32 5.19 -13.45 3.47
N LYS A 33 4.12 -13.08 4.16
CA LYS A 33 3.02 -12.30 3.57
C LYS A 33 3.45 -10.89 3.19
N LEU A 34 4.26 -10.25 4.01
CA LEU A 34 4.81 -8.93 3.72
C LEU A 34 5.80 -8.99 2.55
N LYS A 35 6.63 -10.02 2.47
CA LYS A 35 7.54 -10.27 1.34
C LYS A 35 6.79 -10.41 0.02
N GLU A 36 5.69 -11.15 0.01
CA GLU A 36 4.86 -11.34 -1.18
C GLU A 36 4.40 -10.00 -1.78
N HIS A 37 4.02 -9.05 -0.92
CA HIS A 37 3.54 -7.75 -1.39
C HIS A 37 4.66 -6.74 -1.67
N LEU A 38 5.70 -6.70 -0.86
CA LEU A 38 6.74 -5.67 -0.91
C LEU A 38 7.95 -6.02 -1.78
N SER A 39 8.21 -7.32 -2.03
CA SER A 39 9.40 -7.78 -2.73
C SER A 39 9.70 -7.09 -4.07
N PRO A 40 8.74 -6.71 -4.92
CA PRO A 40 9.10 -6.01 -6.15
C PRO A 40 9.62 -4.60 -5.96
N ILE A 41 9.30 -3.93 -4.85
CA ILE A 41 9.59 -2.51 -4.62
C ILE A 41 10.61 -2.25 -3.51
N LEU A 42 10.84 -3.25 -2.65
CA LEU A 42 11.84 -3.18 -1.59
C LEU A 42 12.76 -4.40 -1.68
N ASP A 43 14.05 -4.15 -1.93
CA ASP A 43 15.10 -5.16 -1.95
C ASP A 43 15.71 -5.41 -0.56
N GLU A 44 15.30 -4.63 0.45
CA GLU A 44 15.77 -4.78 1.82
C GLU A 44 15.18 -6.03 2.48
N GLU A 45 15.95 -6.61 3.41
CA GLU A 45 15.44 -7.68 4.27
C GLU A 45 14.30 -7.15 5.13
N ILE A 46 13.10 -7.68 4.93
CA ILE A 46 11.87 -7.23 5.61
C ILE A 46 11.99 -7.39 7.13
N GLU A 47 12.79 -8.35 7.58
CA GLU A 47 13.10 -8.58 8.99
C GLU A 47 13.76 -7.37 9.67
N ASN A 48 14.46 -6.53 8.90
CA ASN A 48 15.13 -5.33 9.39
C ASN A 48 14.25 -4.08 9.32
N LEU A 49 13.05 -4.17 8.75
CA LEU A 49 12.14 -3.04 8.64
C LEU A 49 11.43 -2.78 9.97
N THR A 50 11.24 -1.51 10.28
CA THR A 50 10.49 -1.08 11.46
C THR A 50 9.05 -0.83 11.10
N PHE A 51 8.15 -1.50 11.80
CA PHE A 51 6.72 -1.22 11.75
C PHE A 51 6.25 -0.61 13.06
N TYR A 52 5.01 -0.15 13.08
CA TYR A 52 4.46 0.56 14.21
C TYR A 52 3.10 -0.01 14.61
N LYS A 53 2.85 -0.02 15.90
CA LYS A 53 1.56 -0.28 16.53
C LYS A 53 1.17 0.93 17.37
N TRP A 54 -0.07 0.97 17.77
CA TRP A 54 -0.58 1.98 18.69
C TRP A 54 -0.83 1.38 20.09
N VAL A 55 -0.72 2.19 21.10
CA VAL A 55 -0.99 1.82 22.50
C VAL A 55 -2.36 2.36 22.97
N GLY A 56 -2.75 3.49 22.42
CA GLY A 56 -3.91 4.26 22.87
C GLY A 56 -3.49 5.41 23.79
N CYS A 57 -4.16 6.53 23.66
CA CYS A 57 -3.94 7.71 24.53
C CYS A 57 -5.18 8.60 24.55
N ASP A 58 -5.16 9.63 25.38
CA ASP A 58 -6.27 10.59 25.49
C ASP A 58 -6.54 11.32 24.18
N LYS A 59 -5.51 11.61 23.38
CA LYS A 59 -5.66 12.32 22.10
C LYS A 59 -6.44 11.52 21.04
N CYS A 60 -6.35 10.21 21.08
CA CYS A 60 -7.12 9.32 20.21
C CYS A 60 -8.30 8.64 20.93
N LYS A 61 -8.54 9.00 22.20
CA LYS A 61 -9.59 8.41 23.05
C LYS A 61 -9.47 6.89 23.15
N GLY A 62 -8.24 6.38 23.24
CA GLY A 62 -7.94 4.95 23.33
C GLY A 62 -8.04 4.17 22.02
N SER A 63 -8.50 4.77 20.93
CA SER A 63 -8.76 4.06 19.66
C SER A 63 -7.50 3.70 18.88
N GLY A 64 -6.36 4.34 19.16
CA GLY A 64 -5.12 4.21 18.42
C GLY A 64 -5.10 4.91 17.07
N TYR A 65 -6.22 5.48 16.63
CA TYR A 65 -6.33 6.14 15.33
C TYR A 65 -6.88 7.55 15.48
N LYS A 66 -6.41 8.44 14.61
CA LYS A 66 -6.89 9.80 14.51
C LYS A 66 -6.79 10.27 13.06
N TRP A 67 -7.93 10.63 12.47
CA TRP A 67 -8.06 10.97 11.05
C TRP A 67 -7.95 9.76 10.12
N ARG A 68 -7.96 10.05 8.85
CA ARG A 68 -7.78 9.10 7.75
C ARG A 68 -6.69 9.60 6.83
N LEU A 69 -6.12 8.68 6.06
CA LEU A 69 -5.17 9.00 5.01
C LEU A 69 -5.60 8.31 3.71
N TRP A 70 -5.19 8.90 2.63
CA TRP A 70 -5.39 8.34 1.31
C TRP A 70 -4.32 7.33 0.99
N ILE A 71 -4.74 6.22 0.41
CA ILE A 71 -3.90 5.19 -0.20
C ILE A 71 -4.21 5.21 -1.68
N HIS A 72 -3.18 5.20 -2.51
CA HIS A 72 -3.30 5.37 -3.95
C HIS A 72 -2.65 4.24 -4.72
N GLU A 73 -3.20 3.98 -5.90
CA GLU A 73 -2.60 3.21 -6.96
C GLU A 73 -2.72 4.02 -8.24
N VAL A 74 -1.62 4.21 -8.94
CA VAL A 74 -1.58 5.03 -10.15
C VAL A 74 -1.07 4.20 -11.30
N LEU A 75 -1.95 3.93 -12.26
CA LEU A 75 -1.60 3.28 -13.52
C LEU A 75 -1.43 4.35 -14.59
N ILE A 76 -0.20 4.52 -15.06
CA ILE A 76 0.11 5.47 -16.14
C ILE A 76 -0.14 4.75 -17.47
N CYS A 77 -0.93 5.38 -18.34
CA CYS A 77 -1.27 4.85 -19.66
C CYS A 77 -0.17 5.19 -20.66
N TRP A 78 0.92 4.42 -20.61
CA TRP A 78 2.00 4.49 -21.58
C TRP A 78 1.71 3.60 -22.79
N ASP A 79 2.60 3.62 -23.76
CA ASP A 79 2.45 2.91 -25.04
C ASP A 79 2.17 1.40 -24.87
N PHE A 80 2.68 0.78 -23.82
CA PHE A 80 2.45 -0.65 -23.53
C PHE A 80 0.99 -0.98 -23.16
N LEU A 81 0.26 -0.02 -22.60
CA LEU A 81 -1.11 -0.24 -22.15
C LEU A 81 -2.13 -0.01 -23.25
N GLU A 82 -1.82 0.83 -24.22
CA GLU A 82 -2.75 1.15 -25.33
C GLU A 82 -3.21 -0.08 -26.12
N PRO A 83 -2.35 -1.01 -26.53
CA PRO A 83 -2.77 -2.25 -27.18
C PRO A 83 -3.73 -3.08 -26.34
N LEU A 84 -3.45 -3.22 -25.04
CA LEU A 84 -4.29 -3.99 -24.11
C LEU A 84 -5.69 -3.37 -23.96
N ILE A 85 -5.77 -2.04 -23.97
CA ILE A 85 -7.05 -1.32 -23.93
C ILE A 85 -7.84 -1.56 -25.21
N LEU A 86 -7.19 -1.46 -26.38
CA LEU A 86 -7.83 -1.66 -27.68
C LEU A 86 -8.33 -3.10 -27.87
N GLU A 87 -7.58 -4.08 -27.38
CA GLU A 87 -7.93 -5.50 -27.38
C GLU A 87 -8.95 -5.88 -26.29
N LYS A 88 -9.38 -4.93 -25.47
CA LYS A 88 -10.28 -5.15 -24.33
C LYS A 88 -9.75 -6.22 -23.38
N ALA A 89 -8.45 -6.22 -23.11
CA ALA A 89 -7.81 -7.11 -22.18
C ALA A 89 -8.46 -7.03 -20.79
N SER A 90 -8.36 -8.11 -20.02
CA SER A 90 -8.91 -8.16 -18.66
C SER A 90 -8.20 -7.17 -17.73
N ALA A 91 -8.87 -6.74 -16.68
CA ALA A 91 -8.29 -5.87 -15.66
C ALA A 91 -7.02 -6.47 -15.04
N ASN A 92 -6.96 -7.80 -14.87
CA ASN A 92 -5.79 -8.49 -14.34
C ASN A 92 -4.57 -8.35 -15.26
N LEU A 93 -4.76 -8.53 -16.58
CA LEU A 93 -3.67 -8.36 -17.54
C LEU A 93 -3.16 -6.92 -17.58
N MET A 94 -4.05 -5.94 -17.47
CA MET A 94 -3.66 -4.53 -17.37
C MET A 94 -2.88 -4.24 -16.10
N ALA A 95 -3.31 -4.80 -14.96
CA ALA A 95 -2.62 -4.66 -13.67
C ALA A 95 -1.23 -5.31 -13.71
N GLU A 96 -1.12 -6.53 -14.25
CA GLU A 96 0.18 -7.21 -14.40
C GLU A 96 1.14 -6.41 -15.29
N ALA A 97 0.64 -5.83 -16.39
CA ALA A 97 1.44 -4.97 -17.24
C ALA A 97 1.90 -3.71 -16.49
N GLY A 98 1.01 -3.08 -15.71
CA GLY A 98 1.35 -1.92 -14.89
C GLY A 98 2.41 -2.25 -13.82
N ILE A 99 2.30 -3.40 -13.15
CA ILE A 99 3.27 -3.85 -12.13
C ILE A 99 4.66 -4.05 -12.77
N LYS A 100 4.73 -4.63 -13.98
CA LYS A 100 5.99 -4.76 -14.71
C LYS A 100 6.65 -3.41 -15.02
N GLU A 101 5.85 -2.37 -15.18
CA GLU A 101 6.29 -0.99 -15.38
C GLU A 101 6.31 -0.16 -14.10
N TRP A 102 6.56 -0.83 -12.98
CA TRP A 102 6.78 -0.23 -11.65
C TRP A 102 5.56 0.47 -11.03
N MET A 103 4.35 0.11 -11.44
CA MET A 103 3.16 0.55 -10.74
C MET A 103 3.18 0.04 -9.29
N VAL A 104 3.05 0.95 -8.34
CA VAL A 104 2.87 0.62 -6.92
C VAL A 104 1.40 0.33 -6.69
N THR A 105 1.09 -0.88 -6.25
CA THR A 105 -0.29 -1.29 -5.96
C THR A 105 -0.83 -0.62 -4.71
N ILE A 106 -2.15 -0.61 -4.57
CA ILE A 106 -2.81 0.01 -3.41
C ILE A 106 -2.36 -0.62 -2.08
N VAL A 107 -2.13 -1.92 -2.05
CA VAL A 107 -1.62 -2.62 -0.86
C VAL A 107 -0.18 -2.24 -0.57
N GLN A 108 0.65 -2.14 -1.59
CA GLN A 108 2.04 -1.71 -1.46
C GLN A 108 2.14 -0.27 -0.93
N ASP A 109 1.36 0.67 -1.46
CA ASP A 109 1.31 2.04 -0.94
C ASP A 109 0.86 2.07 0.53
N GLY A 110 -0.14 1.26 0.89
CA GLY A 110 -0.58 1.10 2.27
C GLY A 110 0.53 0.57 3.19
N LEU A 111 1.27 -0.44 2.76
CA LEU A 111 2.38 -1.02 3.52
C LEU A 111 3.58 -0.05 3.64
N LEU A 112 3.90 0.70 2.58
CA LEU A 112 4.91 1.75 2.65
C LEU A 112 4.54 2.83 3.68
N LYS A 113 3.27 3.22 3.74
CA LYS A 113 2.77 4.15 4.76
C LYS A 113 2.77 3.54 6.16
N ALA A 114 2.60 2.22 6.28
CA ALA A 114 2.76 1.53 7.55
C ALA A 114 4.22 1.54 8.04
N LEU A 115 5.20 1.41 7.14
CA LEU A 115 6.63 1.58 7.45
C LEU A 115 6.95 3.00 7.93
N LEU A 116 6.27 4.01 7.42
CA LEU A 116 6.40 5.39 7.88
C LEU A 116 5.68 5.65 9.21
N GLY A 117 4.94 4.67 9.73
CA GLY A 117 4.14 4.83 10.94
C GLY A 117 2.93 5.74 10.75
N GLU A 118 2.42 5.86 9.52
CA GLU A 118 1.21 6.63 9.23
C GLU A 118 -0.06 5.81 9.38
N THR A 119 0.03 4.49 9.19
CA THR A 119 -1.04 3.52 9.39
C THR A 119 -0.49 2.22 9.95
N THR A 120 -1.32 1.21 10.12
CA THR A 120 -0.90 -0.14 10.55
C THR A 120 -0.86 -1.10 9.38
N VAL A 121 -0.08 -2.18 9.50
CA VAL A 121 -0.06 -3.29 8.54
C VAL A 121 -1.47 -3.87 8.36
N GLU A 122 -2.23 -4.00 9.44
CA GLU A 122 -3.60 -4.52 9.40
C GLU A 122 -4.52 -3.64 8.54
N GLU A 123 -4.43 -2.31 8.67
CA GLU A 123 -5.23 -1.39 7.85
C GLU A 123 -4.81 -1.45 6.37
N ALA A 124 -3.51 -1.58 6.09
CA ALA A 124 -3.01 -1.75 4.72
C ALA A 124 -3.52 -3.04 4.07
N LEU A 125 -3.47 -4.16 4.80
CA LEU A 125 -3.92 -5.47 4.30
C LEU A 125 -5.44 -5.60 4.14
N LYS A 126 -6.24 -4.73 4.77
CA LYS A 126 -7.69 -4.66 4.53
C LYS A 126 -8.09 -4.06 3.19
N LEU A 127 -7.12 -3.51 2.45
CA LEU A 127 -7.35 -2.87 1.15
C LEU A 127 -7.40 -3.88 -0.01
N ILE A 128 -7.09 -5.15 0.26
CA ILE A 128 -7.14 -6.26 -0.70
C ILE A 128 -8.59 -6.61 -1.06
#